data_396253cc780fc6ad4a31701fbae2704e
#
_entry.id   396253cc780fc6ad4a31701fbae2704e
#
_cell.length_a   1.000
_cell.length_b   1.000
_cell.length_c   1.000
_cell.angle_alpha   90.00
_cell.angle_beta   90.00
_cell.angle_gamma   90.00
#
_symmetry.space_group_name_H-M   'P 1'
#
loop_
_entity.id
_entity.type
_entity.pdbx_description
1 polymer ?
#
loop_
_entity_poly.entity_id
_entity_poly.type
_entity_poly.pdbx_seq_one_letter_code
_entity_poly.pdbx_strand_id
1 'polypeptide(L)'
;KTEYLAVNPTDIEIQKLQNKVLKLTDYLNIDLIDFEEAQELIIDKNRSTFIFDVTTSKKINNTQDVIMNVPGGQLVQATDKYIGVWKATVILVDDGDLIRAGTTSFWLKKMGFKVYILKEGLLKAKKLKFQKEVSSKIINLHSITLEDLGRVKNQALYDIRPSSEFCKTRIKNSIWLNRASLNKQNIKMDDQIVIITDKLDKASLVIRDLREMDKEVTVKVYKWNQSEIKNCGPIIDKTTKPLSEQNNIDFNFHTHMRHKGNKEHAKQYLEWEINLVEKMDEQELSFFKLYQPNF
;
A
#
# COMPACT_ATOMS: atom_id res chain seq x y z
N LYS A 1 -17.97 -21.63 21.97
CA LYS A 1 -16.52 -21.53 21.71
C LYS A 1 -16.15 -22.79 20.93
N THR A 2 -15.89 -22.65 19.65
CA THR A 2 -15.33 -23.72 18.81
C THR A 2 -13.84 -23.71 19.07
N GLU A 3 -13.32 -24.67 19.81
CA GLU A 3 -11.89 -24.92 19.91
C GLU A 3 -11.43 -25.51 18.57
N TYR A 4 -10.66 -24.77 17.82
CA TYR A 4 -9.94 -25.32 16.68
C TYR A 4 -8.78 -26.14 17.23
N LEU A 5 -8.90 -27.46 17.17
CA LEU A 5 -7.79 -28.37 17.39
C LEU A 5 -6.78 -28.13 16.26
N ALA A 6 -5.67 -27.51 16.56
CA ALA A 6 -4.55 -27.42 15.64
C ALA A 6 -3.95 -28.83 15.51
N VAL A 7 -4.30 -29.53 14.44
CA VAL A 7 -3.66 -30.81 14.10
C VAL A 7 -2.33 -30.47 13.43
N ASN A 8 -1.23 -30.86 14.08
CA ASN A 8 0.09 -30.80 13.45
C ASN A 8 0.18 -31.94 12.42
N PRO A 9 0.39 -31.63 11.13
CA PRO A 9 0.52 -32.65 10.11
C PRO A 9 1.78 -33.50 10.36
N THR A 10 1.69 -34.77 10.01
CA THR A 10 2.84 -35.66 10.02
C THR A 10 3.83 -35.34 8.89
N ASP A 11 5.10 -35.71 9.03
CA ASP A 11 6.12 -35.51 8.00
C ASP A 11 5.72 -36.11 6.64
N ILE A 12 5.01 -37.28 6.68
CA ILE A 12 4.50 -37.94 5.47
C ILE A 12 3.43 -37.07 4.77
N GLU A 13 2.55 -36.43 5.54
CA GLU A 13 1.52 -35.54 5.00
C GLU A 13 2.15 -34.27 4.42
N ILE A 14 3.13 -33.70 5.10
CA ILE A 14 3.92 -32.56 4.59
C ILE A 14 4.58 -32.93 3.27
N GLN A 15 5.26 -34.08 3.19
CA GLN A 15 5.93 -34.52 1.98
C GLN A 15 4.96 -34.77 0.80
N LYS A 16 3.78 -35.33 1.07
CA LYS A 16 2.72 -35.49 0.07
C LYS A 16 2.22 -34.13 -0.45
N LEU A 17 2.06 -33.14 0.43
CA LEU A 17 1.65 -31.80 0.06
C LEU A 17 2.74 -31.10 -0.76
N GLN A 18 4.01 -31.18 -0.37
CA GLN A 18 5.14 -30.64 -1.13
C GLN A 18 5.18 -31.20 -2.56
N ASN A 19 5.02 -32.52 -2.72
CA ASN A 19 4.98 -33.15 -4.05
C ASN A 19 3.82 -32.63 -4.91
N LYS A 20 2.65 -32.35 -4.31
CA LYS A 20 1.52 -31.74 -5.03
C LYS A 20 1.82 -30.29 -5.41
N VAL A 21 2.47 -29.53 -4.54
CA VAL A 21 2.87 -28.15 -4.81
C VAL A 21 3.91 -28.10 -5.93
N LEU A 22 4.92 -28.96 -5.92
CA LEU A 22 5.91 -29.06 -7.00
C LEU A 22 5.23 -29.34 -8.35
N LYS A 23 4.29 -30.27 -8.41
CA LYS A 23 3.51 -30.52 -9.63
C LYS A 23 2.70 -29.29 -10.09
N LEU A 24 2.19 -28.53 -9.14
CA LEU A 24 1.46 -27.27 -9.42
C LEU A 24 2.40 -26.20 -9.95
N THR A 25 3.59 -26.03 -9.38
CA THR A 25 4.58 -25.07 -9.85
C THR A 25 5.06 -25.40 -11.24
N ASP A 26 5.29 -26.69 -11.54
CA ASP A 26 5.64 -27.15 -12.89
C ASP A 26 4.51 -26.86 -13.90
N TYR A 27 3.28 -27.21 -13.55
CA TYR A 27 2.10 -26.96 -14.38
C TYR A 27 1.92 -25.45 -14.70
N LEU A 28 2.21 -24.59 -13.75
CA LEU A 28 2.10 -23.13 -13.91
C LEU A 28 3.38 -22.51 -14.47
N ASN A 29 4.41 -23.31 -14.71
CA ASN A 29 5.72 -22.82 -15.15
C ASN A 29 6.26 -21.71 -14.21
N ILE A 30 6.24 -21.99 -12.88
CA ILE A 30 6.78 -21.10 -11.86
C ILE A 30 8.17 -21.55 -11.50
N ASP A 31 9.14 -20.64 -11.66
CA ASP A 31 10.53 -20.95 -11.41
C ASP A 31 10.85 -21.02 -9.91
N LEU A 32 11.47 -22.13 -9.52
CA LEU A 32 12.11 -22.28 -8.22
C LEU A 32 13.54 -21.77 -8.36
N ILE A 33 13.86 -20.70 -7.67
CA ILE A 33 15.17 -20.04 -7.74
C ILE A 33 16.00 -20.30 -6.47
N ASP A 34 17.32 -20.26 -6.61
CA ASP A 34 18.25 -20.27 -5.50
C ASP A 34 18.55 -18.85 -4.98
N PHE A 35 19.44 -18.79 -3.97
CA PHE A 35 19.81 -17.52 -3.33
C PHE A 35 20.50 -16.56 -4.30
N GLU A 36 21.38 -17.07 -5.14
CA GLU A 36 22.17 -16.29 -6.09
C GLU A 36 21.25 -15.69 -7.16
N GLU A 37 20.36 -16.47 -7.73
CA GLU A 37 19.36 -16.02 -8.69
C GLU A 37 18.40 -14.98 -8.07
N ALA A 38 17.96 -15.20 -6.82
CA ALA A 38 17.15 -14.23 -6.10
C ALA A 38 17.91 -12.90 -5.88
N GLN A 39 19.20 -12.97 -5.53
CA GLN A 39 20.04 -11.79 -5.35
C GLN A 39 20.16 -10.98 -6.65
N GLU A 40 20.34 -11.64 -7.78
CA GLU A 40 20.39 -10.99 -9.10
C GLU A 40 19.09 -10.25 -9.43
N LEU A 41 17.93 -10.89 -9.20
CA LEU A 41 16.63 -10.28 -9.43
C LEU A 41 16.40 -9.03 -8.56
N ILE A 42 16.93 -9.02 -7.33
CA ILE A 42 16.78 -7.90 -6.39
C ILE A 42 17.62 -6.68 -6.79
N ILE A 43 18.83 -6.91 -7.29
CA ILE A 43 19.73 -5.82 -7.66
C ILE A 43 19.50 -5.27 -9.07
N ASP A 44 18.70 -5.95 -9.88
CA ASP A 44 18.36 -5.51 -11.23
C ASP A 44 17.52 -4.24 -11.22
N LYS A 45 18.11 -3.12 -11.64
CA LYS A 45 17.46 -1.80 -11.66
C LYS A 45 16.39 -1.63 -12.75
N ASN A 46 16.32 -2.55 -13.70
CA ASN A 46 15.38 -2.48 -14.81
C ASN A 46 14.01 -3.08 -14.47
N ARG A 47 13.83 -3.57 -13.24
CA ARG A 47 12.58 -4.17 -12.78
C ARG A 47 12.25 -3.79 -11.34
N SER A 48 10.97 -3.82 -11.01
CA SER A 48 10.50 -3.76 -9.64
C SER A 48 10.36 -5.17 -9.10
N THR A 49 11.11 -5.51 -8.06
CA THR A 49 11.08 -6.82 -7.42
C THR A 49 10.57 -6.68 -5.99
N PHE A 50 9.53 -7.45 -5.66
CA PHE A 50 8.94 -7.52 -4.32
C PHE A 50 9.23 -8.89 -3.71
N ILE A 51 9.51 -8.92 -2.41
CA ILE A 51 9.75 -10.16 -1.68
C ILE A 51 8.76 -10.26 -0.54
N PHE A 52 8.07 -11.39 -0.46
CA PHE A 52 7.09 -11.67 0.58
C PHE A 52 7.41 -12.94 1.33
N ASP A 53 7.47 -12.82 2.65
CA ASP A 53 7.34 -13.96 3.55
C ASP A 53 5.84 -14.26 3.71
N VAL A 54 5.42 -15.38 3.13
CA VAL A 54 4.01 -15.80 3.12
C VAL A 54 3.62 -16.70 4.30
N THR A 55 4.50 -16.80 5.31
CA THR A 55 4.19 -17.52 6.54
C THR A 55 3.19 -16.75 7.42
N THR A 56 2.51 -17.47 8.30
CA THR A 56 1.58 -16.86 9.27
C THR A 56 2.28 -16.37 10.54
N SER A 57 3.54 -16.73 10.73
CA SER A 57 4.30 -16.35 11.92
C SER A 57 5.00 -15.00 11.70
N LYS A 58 4.79 -14.05 12.60
CA LYS A 58 5.56 -12.79 12.68
C LYS A 58 7.03 -13.06 13.09
N LYS A 59 7.72 -13.90 12.35
CA LYS A 59 9.12 -14.27 12.64
C LYS A 59 10.14 -13.22 12.20
N ILE A 60 9.71 -12.18 11.51
CA ILE A 60 10.57 -11.06 11.09
C ILE A 60 10.30 -9.88 12.00
N ASN A 61 10.86 -9.91 13.20
CA ASN A 61 11.09 -8.69 13.97
C ASN A 61 12.46 -8.14 13.55
N ASN A 62 12.50 -6.95 12.98
CA ASN A 62 13.72 -6.13 12.74
C ASN A 62 14.68 -6.51 11.61
N THR A 63 14.29 -7.17 10.56
CA THR A 63 15.09 -7.09 9.33
C THR A 63 14.47 -6.05 8.41
N GLN A 64 15.25 -4.99 8.13
CA GLN A 64 15.00 -3.98 7.12
C GLN A 64 13.69 -4.22 6.37
N ASP A 65 12.77 -3.29 6.42
CA ASP A 65 11.38 -3.33 5.90
C ASP A 65 11.18 -3.82 4.43
N VAL A 66 12.13 -4.53 3.87
CA VAL A 66 12.19 -4.94 2.47
C VAL A 66 11.57 -6.33 2.24
N ILE A 67 11.72 -7.28 3.18
CA ILE A 67 10.98 -8.55 3.12
C ILE A 67 9.70 -8.36 3.92
N MET A 68 8.59 -8.19 3.24
CA MET A 68 7.30 -7.99 3.89
C MET A 68 6.71 -9.33 4.31
N ASN A 69 6.36 -9.47 5.61
CA ASN A 69 5.59 -10.61 6.06
C ASN A 69 4.10 -10.37 5.77
N VAL A 70 3.59 -11.06 4.78
CA VAL A 70 2.17 -11.01 4.37
C VAL A 70 1.69 -12.44 4.14
N PRO A 71 0.83 -12.98 5.02
CA PRO A 71 0.27 -14.32 4.81
C PRO A 71 -0.32 -14.48 3.42
N GLY A 72 -0.06 -15.61 2.75
CA GLY A 72 -0.37 -15.79 1.34
C GLY A 72 -1.82 -15.45 0.96
N GLY A 73 -2.80 -15.82 1.78
CA GLY A 73 -4.20 -15.46 1.56
C GLY A 73 -4.44 -13.94 1.61
N GLN A 74 -3.76 -13.22 2.47
CA GLN A 74 -3.84 -11.76 2.56
C GLN A 74 -3.18 -11.09 1.35
N LEU A 75 -2.05 -11.62 0.90
CA LEU A 75 -1.36 -11.12 -0.29
C LEU A 75 -2.23 -11.26 -1.54
N VAL A 76 -2.90 -12.38 -1.70
CA VAL A 76 -3.82 -12.63 -2.83
C VAL A 76 -5.07 -11.75 -2.74
N GLN A 77 -5.66 -11.63 -1.54
CA GLN A 77 -6.89 -10.87 -1.34
C GLN A 77 -6.73 -9.36 -1.55
N ALA A 78 -5.56 -8.81 -1.22
CA ALA A 78 -5.29 -7.38 -1.24
C ALA A 78 -3.96 -7.09 -1.97
N THR A 79 -3.78 -7.67 -3.15
CA THR A 79 -2.55 -7.61 -3.95
C THR A 79 -2.15 -6.16 -4.24
N ASP A 80 -3.10 -5.32 -4.59
CA ASP A 80 -2.95 -3.89 -4.87
C ASP A 80 -2.39 -3.09 -3.68
N LYS A 81 -2.64 -3.55 -2.47
CA LYS A 81 -2.09 -2.94 -1.25
C LYS A 81 -0.59 -3.17 -1.10
N TYR A 82 -0.08 -4.28 -1.61
CA TYR A 82 1.29 -4.73 -1.38
C TYR A 82 2.18 -4.60 -2.62
N ILE A 83 1.60 -4.73 -3.81
CA ILE A 83 2.33 -4.68 -5.09
C ILE A 83 1.80 -3.52 -5.91
N GLY A 84 2.48 -2.38 -5.81
CA GLY A 84 2.06 -1.13 -6.46
C GLY A 84 2.53 -0.99 -7.92
N VAL A 85 3.08 -2.04 -8.53
CA VAL A 85 3.62 -1.99 -9.90
C VAL A 85 3.10 -3.16 -10.72
N TRP A 86 2.46 -2.87 -11.83
CA TRP A 86 2.02 -3.87 -12.80
C TRP A 86 3.20 -4.66 -13.36
N LYS A 87 3.01 -5.98 -13.56
CA LYS A 87 4.04 -6.90 -14.07
C LYS A 87 5.32 -6.95 -13.25
N ALA A 88 5.25 -6.54 -11.98
CA ALA A 88 6.37 -6.66 -11.07
C ALA A 88 6.83 -8.13 -10.95
N THR A 89 8.11 -8.29 -10.64
CA THR A 89 8.66 -9.57 -10.22
C THR A 89 8.33 -9.79 -8.75
N VAL A 90 7.85 -10.97 -8.41
CA VAL A 90 7.51 -11.35 -7.04
C VAL A 90 8.33 -12.57 -6.65
N ILE A 91 9.04 -12.47 -5.54
CA ILE A 91 9.75 -13.59 -4.93
C ILE A 91 8.99 -13.97 -3.65
N LEU A 92 8.57 -15.21 -3.57
CA LEU A 92 7.90 -15.75 -2.39
C LEU A 92 8.86 -16.59 -1.57
N VAL A 93 8.78 -16.43 -0.27
CA VAL A 93 9.53 -17.24 0.70
C VAL A 93 8.59 -17.77 1.77
N ASP A 94 8.86 -18.99 2.24
CA ASP A 94 8.17 -19.60 3.37
C ASP A 94 9.15 -20.32 4.30
N ASP A 95 8.68 -21.24 5.12
CA ASP A 95 9.50 -22.01 6.06
C ASP A 95 10.40 -23.07 5.35
N GLY A 96 10.39 -23.14 4.00
CA GLY A 96 11.15 -24.08 3.18
C GLY A 96 10.37 -25.36 2.81
N ASP A 97 9.12 -25.47 3.24
CA ASP A 97 8.23 -26.57 2.85
C ASP A 97 7.57 -26.34 1.46
N LEU A 98 7.70 -25.17 0.90
CA LEU A 98 7.14 -24.71 -0.39
C LEU A 98 5.61 -24.70 -0.48
N ILE A 99 4.91 -25.07 0.58
CA ILE A 99 3.45 -25.25 0.55
C ILE A 99 2.74 -23.90 0.44
N ARG A 100 3.10 -22.95 1.30
CA ARG A 100 2.49 -21.62 1.30
C ARG A 100 2.94 -20.79 0.10
N ALA A 101 4.22 -20.83 -0.20
CA ALA A 101 4.77 -20.15 -1.36
C ALA A 101 4.16 -20.69 -2.67
N GLY A 102 4.07 -22.02 -2.83
CA GLY A 102 3.50 -22.66 -4.00
C GLY A 102 2.01 -22.35 -4.19
N THR A 103 1.20 -22.44 -3.14
CA THR A 103 -0.23 -22.11 -3.24
C THR A 103 -0.48 -20.62 -3.50
N THR A 104 0.32 -19.74 -2.92
CA THR A 104 0.25 -18.30 -3.18
C THR A 104 0.69 -17.98 -4.61
N SER A 105 1.74 -18.63 -5.11
CA SER A 105 2.26 -18.44 -6.46
C SER A 105 1.23 -18.79 -7.53
N PHE A 106 0.41 -19.83 -7.28
CA PHE A 106 -0.70 -20.20 -8.15
C PHE A 106 -1.61 -19.00 -8.48
N TRP A 107 -2.08 -18.31 -7.45
CA TRP A 107 -2.99 -17.19 -7.63
C TRP A 107 -2.30 -15.96 -8.24
N LEU A 108 -1.10 -15.61 -7.76
CA LEU A 108 -0.36 -14.48 -8.32
C LEU A 108 0.01 -14.68 -9.80
N LYS A 109 0.35 -15.91 -10.19
CA LYS A 109 0.59 -16.25 -11.59
C LYS A 109 -0.68 -16.07 -12.44
N LYS A 110 -1.85 -16.46 -11.89
CA LYS A 110 -3.16 -16.24 -12.53
C LYS A 110 -3.50 -14.76 -12.68
N MET A 111 -3.05 -13.93 -11.76
CA MET A 111 -3.17 -12.46 -11.83
C MET A 111 -2.16 -11.82 -12.79
N GLY A 112 -1.30 -12.61 -13.49
CA GLY A 112 -0.36 -12.12 -14.47
C GLY A 112 0.99 -11.66 -13.94
N PHE A 113 1.29 -11.86 -12.67
CA PHE A 113 2.61 -11.54 -12.10
C PHE A 113 3.69 -12.53 -12.53
N LYS A 114 4.94 -12.06 -12.57
CA LYS A 114 6.11 -12.91 -12.73
C LYS A 114 6.55 -13.39 -11.36
N VAL A 115 6.33 -14.66 -11.06
CA VAL A 115 6.48 -15.21 -9.71
C VAL A 115 7.61 -16.23 -9.66
N TYR A 116 8.44 -16.10 -8.64
CA TYR A 116 9.52 -17.02 -8.27
C TYR A 116 9.36 -17.48 -6.83
N ILE A 117 9.86 -18.65 -6.51
CA ILE A 117 9.90 -19.17 -5.15
C ILE A 117 11.36 -19.45 -4.77
N LEU A 118 11.82 -18.88 -3.66
CA LEU A 118 13.16 -19.15 -3.12
C LEU A 118 13.18 -20.50 -2.43
N LYS A 119 13.95 -21.46 -2.98
CA LYS A 119 14.01 -22.85 -2.52
C LYS A 119 14.44 -22.98 -1.06
N GLU A 120 15.41 -22.16 -0.65
CA GLU A 120 16.03 -22.29 0.68
C GLU A 120 15.21 -21.59 1.78
N GLY A 121 14.08 -21.02 1.44
CA GLY A 121 13.13 -20.45 2.37
C GLY A 121 13.61 -19.22 3.13
N LEU A 122 12.89 -18.86 4.18
CA LEU A 122 13.01 -17.61 4.91
C LEU A 122 14.39 -17.40 5.56
N LEU A 123 15.00 -18.45 6.09
CA LEU A 123 16.29 -18.33 6.78
C LEU A 123 17.41 -17.87 5.84
N LYS A 124 17.40 -18.31 4.60
CA LYS A 124 18.36 -17.87 3.58
C LYS A 124 17.99 -16.49 3.05
N ALA A 125 16.70 -16.22 2.83
CA ALA A 125 16.21 -14.92 2.36
C ALA A 125 16.70 -13.74 3.23
N LYS A 126 16.81 -13.93 4.54
CA LYS A 126 17.33 -12.90 5.46
C LYS A 126 18.76 -12.45 5.19
N LYS A 127 19.52 -13.21 4.41
CA LYS A 127 20.90 -12.89 4.04
C LYS A 127 20.98 -12.10 2.73
N LEU A 128 19.87 -11.91 2.01
CA LEU A 128 19.80 -11.14 0.79
C LEU A 128 20.18 -9.68 1.07
N LYS A 129 20.93 -9.11 0.14
CA LYS A 129 21.39 -7.72 0.22
C LYS A 129 20.49 -6.85 -0.65
N PHE A 130 19.90 -5.84 -0.05
CA PHE A 130 19.07 -4.86 -0.74
C PHE A 130 19.86 -3.58 -1.00
N GLN A 131 19.63 -2.97 -2.14
CA GLN A 131 20.14 -1.63 -2.35
C GLN A 131 19.39 -0.70 -1.39
N LYS A 132 20.12 0.11 -0.62
CA LYS A 132 19.48 1.20 0.12
C LYS A 132 18.74 2.06 -0.89
N GLU A 133 17.45 2.20 -0.73
CA GLU A 133 16.73 3.26 -1.42
C GLU A 133 17.48 4.56 -1.15
N VAL A 134 17.91 5.20 -2.22
CA VAL A 134 18.32 6.60 -2.11
C VAL A 134 17.04 7.32 -1.72
N SER A 135 16.89 7.63 -0.43
CA SER A 135 15.79 8.45 0.04
C SER A 135 15.70 9.63 -0.93
N SER A 136 14.57 9.79 -1.58
CA SER A 136 14.33 10.95 -2.44
C SER A 136 14.80 12.15 -1.65
N LYS A 137 15.78 12.90 -2.17
CA LYS A 137 16.32 14.07 -1.48
C LYS A 137 15.12 14.92 -1.08
N ILE A 138 14.83 14.96 0.22
CA ILE A 138 13.80 15.84 0.74
C ILE A 138 14.22 17.23 0.27
N ILE A 139 13.38 17.83 -0.57
CA ILE A 139 13.61 19.20 -1.04
C ILE A 139 13.74 20.05 0.21
N ASN A 140 14.63 21.04 0.18
CA ASN A 140 14.77 21.95 1.30
C ASN A 140 13.41 22.61 1.59
N LEU A 141 12.73 22.17 2.64
CA LEU A 141 11.37 22.58 2.97
C LEU A 141 11.42 23.81 3.87
N HIS A 142 10.69 24.85 3.52
CA HIS A 142 10.50 25.99 4.40
C HIS A 142 9.44 25.62 5.46
N SER A 143 9.89 25.09 6.58
CA SER A 143 9.02 24.70 7.70
C SER A 143 8.58 25.93 8.50
N ILE A 144 7.32 25.92 8.92
CA ILE A 144 6.73 26.96 9.79
C ILE A 144 6.11 26.32 11.03
N THR A 145 5.93 27.15 12.06
CA THR A 145 5.28 26.76 13.32
C THR A 145 3.76 26.94 13.25
N LEU A 146 3.05 26.39 14.22
CA LEU A 146 1.60 26.62 14.37
C LEU A 146 1.29 28.10 14.66
N GLU A 147 2.17 28.78 15.36
CA GLU A 147 2.05 30.22 15.69
C GLU A 147 2.15 31.08 14.42
N ASP A 148 3.07 30.71 13.50
CA ASP A 148 3.20 31.39 12.22
C ASP A 148 1.94 31.27 11.36
N LEU A 149 1.28 30.11 11.40
CA LEU A 149 -0.01 29.90 10.71
C LEU A 149 -1.11 30.88 11.17
N GLY A 150 -1.11 31.25 12.47
CA GLY A 150 -2.07 32.19 13.04
C GLY A 150 -1.82 33.66 12.67
N ARG A 151 -0.61 34.00 12.23
CA ARG A 151 -0.16 35.39 12.03
C ARG A 151 -0.28 35.88 10.58
N VAL A 152 -0.22 34.98 9.60
CA VAL A 152 -0.17 35.38 8.19
C VAL A 152 -1.58 35.48 7.61
N LYS A 153 -1.89 36.65 7.05
CA LYS A 153 -3.11 36.90 6.27
C LYS A 153 -2.87 36.48 4.82
N ASN A 154 -3.92 36.05 4.11
CA ASN A 154 -3.88 35.65 2.70
C ASN A 154 -3.01 34.40 2.43
N GLN A 155 -3.29 33.33 3.16
CA GLN A 155 -2.69 32.02 2.88
C GLN A 155 -3.73 31.04 2.32
N ALA A 156 -3.32 30.25 1.34
CA ALA A 156 -4.04 29.08 0.92
C ALA A 156 -3.53 27.86 1.72
N LEU A 157 -4.37 27.32 2.59
CA LEU A 157 -4.01 26.20 3.46
C LEU A 157 -4.48 24.89 2.85
N TYR A 158 -3.57 24.02 2.48
CA TYR A 158 -3.88 22.70 1.92
C TYR A 158 -3.40 21.60 2.85
N ASP A 159 -4.32 20.74 3.29
CA ASP A 159 -4.03 19.61 4.18
C ASP A 159 -3.94 18.32 3.37
N ILE A 160 -2.76 17.72 3.35
CA ILE A 160 -2.46 16.49 2.60
C ILE A 160 -2.38 15.24 3.49
N ARG A 161 -2.83 15.34 4.74
CA ARG A 161 -2.97 14.18 5.60
C ARG A 161 -4.10 13.27 5.07
N PRO A 162 -4.20 12.01 5.55
CA PRO A 162 -5.33 11.15 5.22
C PRO A 162 -6.67 11.87 5.46
N SER A 163 -7.64 11.71 4.55
CA SER A 163 -8.95 12.37 4.65
C SER A 163 -9.65 12.05 5.98
N SER A 164 -9.49 10.82 6.46
CA SER A 164 -10.03 10.38 7.75
C SER A 164 -9.47 11.18 8.95
N GLU A 165 -8.22 11.64 8.89
CA GLU A 165 -7.62 12.49 9.92
C GLU A 165 -8.04 13.96 9.75
N PHE A 166 -8.09 14.44 8.52
CA PHE A 166 -8.60 15.77 8.19
C PHE A 166 -10.04 15.97 8.66
N CYS A 167 -10.91 14.97 8.45
CA CYS A 167 -12.31 15.02 8.88
C CYS A 167 -12.48 15.04 10.41
N LYS A 168 -11.55 14.44 11.16
CA LYS A 168 -11.59 14.44 12.63
C LYS A 168 -11.15 15.78 13.23
N THR A 169 -10.07 16.34 12.68
CA THR A 169 -9.44 17.55 13.20
C THR A 169 -8.62 18.22 12.10
N ARG A 170 -8.88 19.49 11.86
CA ARG A 170 -8.18 20.28 10.82
C ARG A 170 -7.93 21.72 11.29
N ILE A 171 -7.06 22.41 10.60
CA ILE A 171 -6.92 23.84 10.75
C ILE A 171 -8.09 24.54 10.05
N LYS A 172 -8.68 25.52 10.68
CA LYS A 172 -9.80 26.31 10.09
C LYS A 172 -9.42 26.83 8.71
N ASN A 173 -10.36 26.80 7.78
CA ASN A 173 -10.20 27.24 6.41
C ASN A 173 -9.18 26.44 5.58
N SER A 174 -8.62 25.34 6.12
CA SER A 174 -7.83 24.45 5.28
C SER A 174 -8.71 23.62 4.35
N ILE A 175 -8.18 23.37 3.17
CA ILE A 175 -8.81 22.57 2.13
C ILE A 175 -8.04 21.24 2.07
N TRP A 176 -8.77 20.13 2.06
CA TRP A 176 -8.14 18.83 1.87
C TRP A 176 -7.65 18.68 0.43
N LEU A 177 -6.41 18.26 0.27
CA LEU A 177 -5.75 18.10 -1.01
C LEU A 177 -5.16 16.68 -1.12
N ASN A 178 -5.46 16.00 -2.22
CA ASN A 178 -4.81 14.76 -2.59
C ASN A 178 -3.93 14.98 -3.83
N ARG A 179 -2.71 14.44 -3.81
CA ARG A 179 -1.75 14.56 -4.91
C ARG A 179 -2.34 14.13 -6.26
N ALA A 180 -3.11 13.04 -6.29
CA ALA A 180 -3.75 12.53 -7.51
C ALA A 180 -4.83 13.47 -8.09
N SER A 181 -5.32 14.42 -7.30
CA SER A 181 -6.34 15.40 -7.72
C SER A 181 -5.81 16.82 -7.93
N LEU A 182 -4.50 17.05 -7.86
CA LEU A 182 -3.90 18.37 -8.01
C LEU A 182 -4.38 19.11 -9.28
N ASN A 183 -4.38 18.42 -10.41
CA ASN A 183 -4.79 19.00 -11.69
C ASN A 183 -6.31 19.27 -11.80
N LYS A 184 -7.12 18.70 -10.91
CA LYS A 184 -8.58 18.83 -10.90
C LYS A 184 -9.06 19.87 -9.90
N GLN A 185 -8.21 20.27 -8.97
CA GLN A 185 -8.55 21.26 -7.95
C GLN A 185 -8.06 22.64 -8.37
N ASN A 186 -8.92 23.64 -8.13
CA ASN A 186 -8.57 25.03 -8.40
C ASN A 186 -7.63 25.55 -7.30
N ILE A 187 -6.33 25.30 -7.47
CA ILE A 187 -5.30 25.74 -6.52
C ILE A 187 -5.02 27.22 -6.74
N LYS A 188 -5.13 28.01 -5.68
CA LYS A 188 -4.82 29.44 -5.71
C LYS A 188 -3.30 29.65 -5.70
N MET A 189 -2.71 29.70 -6.87
CA MET A 189 -1.24 29.83 -7.03
C MET A 189 -0.73 31.23 -6.67
N ASP A 190 -1.58 32.25 -6.75
CA ASP A 190 -1.22 33.65 -6.41
C ASP A 190 -1.09 33.91 -4.90
N ASP A 191 -1.64 33.00 -4.07
CA ASP A 191 -1.56 33.09 -2.62
C ASP A 191 -0.30 32.40 -2.12
N GLN A 192 0.15 32.76 -0.93
CA GLN A 192 1.16 32.01 -0.21
C GLN A 192 0.59 30.63 0.18
N ILE A 193 1.11 29.57 -0.43
CA ILE A 193 0.64 28.21 -0.15
C ILE A 193 1.29 27.66 1.13
N VAL A 194 0.47 27.09 2.00
CA VAL A 194 0.94 26.30 3.13
C VAL A 194 0.41 24.87 3.03
N ILE A 195 1.33 23.94 2.99
CA ILE A 195 1.04 22.50 3.02
C ILE A 195 1.06 22.00 4.45
N ILE A 196 -0.05 21.44 4.91
CA ILE A 196 -0.19 20.76 6.20
C ILE A 196 0.00 19.27 5.98
N THR A 197 0.94 18.64 6.67
CA THR A 197 1.31 17.24 6.46
C THR A 197 1.63 16.50 7.75
N ASP A 198 1.42 15.18 7.75
CA ASP A 198 1.91 14.25 8.76
C ASP A 198 3.36 13.79 8.46
N LYS A 199 3.78 13.83 7.17
CA LYS A 199 5.08 13.35 6.70
C LYS A 199 5.72 14.33 5.72
N LEU A 200 6.97 14.70 5.97
CA LEU A 200 7.70 15.68 5.16
C LEU A 200 8.03 15.17 3.74
N ASP A 201 8.22 13.87 3.57
CA ASP A 201 8.42 13.25 2.26
C ASP A 201 7.20 13.42 1.35
N LYS A 202 5.98 13.26 1.87
CA LYS A 202 4.74 13.55 1.13
C LYS A 202 4.68 15.02 0.69
N ALA A 203 5.00 15.94 1.60
CA ALA A 203 5.04 17.36 1.28
C ALA A 203 6.04 17.68 0.16
N SER A 204 7.21 17.06 0.18
CA SER A 204 8.24 17.21 -0.86
C SER A 204 7.70 16.83 -2.25
N LEU A 205 6.93 15.75 -2.33
CA LEU A 205 6.34 15.31 -3.60
C LEU A 205 5.28 16.29 -4.11
N VAL A 206 4.40 16.75 -3.23
CA VAL A 206 3.37 17.74 -3.59
C VAL A 206 3.98 19.08 -4.03
N ILE A 207 5.01 19.54 -3.31
CA ILE A 207 5.71 20.79 -3.66
C ILE A 207 6.40 20.67 -5.01
N ARG A 208 6.98 19.52 -5.32
CA ARG A 208 7.58 19.30 -6.64
C ARG A 208 6.52 19.40 -7.73
N ASP A 209 5.38 18.76 -7.56
CA ASP A 209 4.29 18.81 -8.53
C ASP A 209 3.72 20.24 -8.69
N LEU A 210 3.57 20.99 -7.59
CA LEU A 210 3.16 22.40 -7.65
C LEU A 210 4.17 23.28 -8.41
N ARG A 211 5.47 23.05 -8.23
CA ARG A 211 6.52 23.75 -8.97
C ARG A 211 6.63 23.35 -10.45
N GLU A 212 6.16 22.15 -10.79
CA GLU A 212 5.99 21.76 -12.20
C GLU A 212 4.83 22.52 -12.86
N MET A 213 3.78 22.88 -12.08
CA MET A 213 2.65 23.67 -12.55
C MET A 213 2.99 25.16 -12.62
N ASP A 214 3.67 25.68 -11.60
CA ASP A 214 4.15 27.07 -11.51
C ASP A 214 5.50 27.12 -10.79
N LYS A 215 6.55 27.56 -11.50
CA LYS A 215 7.94 27.61 -10.99
C LYS A 215 8.14 28.64 -9.88
N GLU A 216 7.35 29.70 -9.88
CA GLU A 216 7.48 30.84 -8.94
C GLU A 216 6.68 30.62 -7.65
N VAL A 217 5.93 29.50 -7.56
CA VAL A 217 5.09 29.24 -6.39
C VAL A 217 5.91 29.17 -5.10
N THR A 218 5.52 29.96 -4.12
CA THR A 218 6.12 29.94 -2.77
C THR A 218 5.32 29.04 -1.85
N VAL A 219 5.96 27.96 -1.37
CA VAL A 219 5.32 26.96 -0.52
C VAL A 219 6.00 26.85 0.82
N LYS A 220 5.24 26.98 1.88
CA LYS A 220 5.65 26.67 3.27
C LYS A 220 5.04 25.35 3.74
N VAL A 221 5.63 24.73 4.75
CA VAL A 221 5.17 23.44 5.28
C VAL A 221 4.96 23.53 6.76
N TYR A 222 3.77 23.14 7.22
CA TYR A 222 3.51 22.86 8.62
C TYR A 222 3.42 21.34 8.82
N LYS A 223 4.33 20.81 9.63
CA LYS A 223 4.25 19.41 10.05
C LYS A 223 3.29 19.26 11.20
N TRP A 224 2.20 18.51 10.98
CA TRP A 224 1.19 18.27 11.99
C TRP A 224 1.76 17.71 13.28
N ASN A 225 1.50 18.38 14.39
CA ASN A 225 1.89 17.96 15.73
C ASN A 225 0.65 17.86 16.64
N GLN A 226 0.27 16.63 16.97
CA GLN A 226 -0.93 16.36 17.74
C GLN A 226 -0.91 16.97 19.15
N SER A 227 0.26 17.11 19.77
CA SER A 227 0.42 17.72 21.10
C SER A 227 0.20 19.24 21.07
N GLU A 228 0.71 19.92 20.05
CA GLU A 228 0.48 21.36 19.86
C GLU A 228 -1.00 21.64 19.59
N ILE A 229 -1.62 20.84 18.73
CA ILE A 229 -3.02 20.99 18.32
C ILE A 229 -4.01 20.85 19.49
N LYS A 230 -3.74 19.96 20.45
CA LYS A 230 -4.60 19.78 21.62
C LYS A 230 -4.76 21.07 22.45
N ASN A 231 -3.74 21.90 22.46
CA ASN A 231 -3.67 23.13 23.26
C ASN A 231 -4.12 24.39 22.50
N CYS A 232 -4.39 24.29 21.20
CA CYS A 232 -4.71 25.43 20.34
C CYS A 232 -6.20 25.43 19.95
N GLY A 233 -7.06 26.06 20.79
CA GLY A 233 -8.50 26.13 20.54
C GLY A 233 -8.94 26.95 19.31
N PRO A 234 -8.47 28.19 19.11
CA PRO A 234 -9.13 29.12 18.15
C PRO A 234 -8.96 28.79 16.68
N ILE A 235 -7.84 28.18 16.28
CA ILE A 235 -7.50 27.89 14.88
C ILE A 235 -7.86 26.48 14.43
N ILE A 236 -8.39 25.65 15.33
CA ILE A 236 -8.72 24.26 15.07
C ILE A 236 -10.23 24.10 14.85
N ASP A 237 -10.57 23.36 13.79
CA ASP A 237 -11.92 22.90 13.56
C ASP A 237 -12.01 21.39 13.88
N LYS A 238 -12.86 21.08 14.84
CA LYS A 238 -13.18 19.71 15.27
C LYS A 238 -14.56 19.27 14.80
N THR A 239 -15.22 20.08 13.97
CA THR A 239 -16.51 19.68 13.40
C THR A 239 -16.27 18.58 12.39
N THR A 240 -16.76 17.39 12.70
CA THR A 240 -16.72 16.23 11.82
C THR A 240 -17.67 16.44 10.64
N LYS A 241 -17.28 17.26 9.66
CA LYS A 241 -17.95 17.29 8.37
C LYS A 241 -17.25 16.30 7.46
N PRO A 242 -17.92 15.21 7.08
CA PRO A 242 -17.35 14.28 6.12
C PRO A 242 -17.15 15.01 4.78
N LEU A 243 -16.05 14.70 4.11
CA LEU A 243 -15.91 15.04 2.69
C LEU A 243 -16.99 14.26 1.92
N SER A 244 -17.48 14.82 0.82
CA SER A 244 -18.35 14.05 -0.07
C SER A 244 -17.62 12.79 -0.57
N GLU A 245 -18.32 11.72 -0.86
CA GLU A 245 -17.72 10.47 -1.38
C GLU A 245 -16.86 10.72 -2.62
N GLN A 246 -17.26 11.67 -3.47
CA GLN A 246 -16.53 12.06 -4.67
C GLN A 246 -15.17 12.73 -4.36
N ASN A 247 -15.06 13.41 -3.21
CA ASN A 247 -13.84 14.08 -2.80
C ASN A 247 -12.94 13.23 -1.89
N ASN A 248 -13.44 12.09 -1.43
CA ASN A 248 -12.80 11.26 -0.43
C ASN A 248 -12.11 10.04 -1.07
N ILE A 249 -11.26 10.29 -2.04
CA ILE A 249 -10.65 9.28 -2.91
C ILE A 249 -9.64 8.36 -2.23
N ASP A 250 -9.17 8.69 -1.02
CA ASP A 250 -8.23 7.90 -0.24
C ASP A 250 -8.91 7.01 0.81
N PHE A 251 -10.24 7.04 0.93
CA PHE A 251 -10.96 6.30 1.95
C PHE A 251 -12.28 5.74 1.43
N ASN A 252 -12.34 4.43 1.30
CA ASN A 252 -13.58 3.74 0.92
C ASN A 252 -14.40 3.39 2.17
N PHE A 253 -15.47 4.15 2.41
CA PHE A 253 -16.35 3.98 3.58
C PHE A 253 -16.98 2.61 3.66
N HIS A 254 -17.43 2.04 2.55
CA HIS A 254 -18.12 0.75 2.54
C HIS A 254 -17.21 -0.36 3.05
N THR A 255 -15.94 -0.35 2.64
CA THR A 255 -14.95 -1.34 3.09
C THR A 255 -14.64 -1.22 4.57
N HIS A 256 -14.58 -0.01 5.11
CA HIS A 256 -14.16 0.22 6.50
C HIS A 256 -15.30 0.14 7.50
N MET A 257 -16.53 0.50 7.10
CA MET A 257 -17.67 0.60 8.00
C MET A 257 -18.53 -0.66 8.07
N ARG A 258 -18.40 -1.61 7.14
CA ARG A 258 -19.18 -2.84 7.08
C ARG A 258 -19.12 -3.71 8.33
N HIS A 259 -18.01 -3.66 9.07
CA HIS A 259 -17.79 -4.49 10.27
C HIS A 259 -18.40 -3.93 11.56
N LYS A 260 -19.00 -2.75 11.53
CA LYS A 260 -19.57 -2.08 12.70
C LYS A 260 -21.07 -2.32 12.87
N GLY A 261 -21.60 -3.43 12.33
CA GLY A 261 -23.01 -3.74 12.37
C GLY A 261 -23.88 -2.85 11.45
N ASN A 262 -23.26 -2.07 10.57
CA ASN A 262 -23.95 -1.25 9.60
C ASN A 262 -24.36 -2.10 8.39
N LYS A 263 -25.63 -2.56 8.39
CA LYS A 263 -26.15 -3.43 7.33
C LYS A 263 -26.17 -2.77 5.96
N GLU A 264 -26.41 -1.47 5.91
CA GLU A 264 -26.41 -0.71 4.65
C GLU A 264 -25.02 -0.67 4.01
N HIS A 265 -23.98 -0.34 4.78
CA HIS A 265 -22.62 -0.39 4.26
C HIS A 265 -22.17 -1.80 3.88
N ALA A 266 -22.62 -2.83 4.58
CA ALA A 266 -22.36 -4.21 4.21
C ALA A 266 -23.00 -4.57 2.87
N LYS A 267 -24.25 -4.13 2.62
CA LYS A 267 -24.96 -4.32 1.35
C LYS A 267 -24.27 -3.60 0.20
N GLN A 268 -23.92 -2.32 0.39
CA GLN A 268 -23.20 -1.53 -0.61
C GLN A 268 -21.83 -2.12 -0.94
N TYR A 269 -21.14 -2.67 0.05
CA TYR A 269 -19.87 -3.38 -0.17
C TYR A 269 -20.08 -4.63 -1.03
N LEU A 270 -21.07 -5.45 -0.74
CA LEU A 270 -21.37 -6.65 -1.52
C LEU A 270 -21.82 -6.31 -2.95
N GLU A 271 -22.64 -5.29 -3.13
CA GLU A 271 -23.04 -4.80 -4.46
C GLU A 271 -21.81 -4.31 -5.26
N TRP A 272 -20.90 -3.59 -4.61
CA TRP A 272 -19.66 -3.17 -5.24
C TRP A 272 -18.78 -4.36 -5.65
N GLU A 273 -18.65 -5.35 -4.76
CA GLU A 273 -17.82 -6.55 -4.98
C GLU A 273 -18.38 -7.42 -6.12
N ILE A 274 -19.70 -7.63 -6.16
CA ILE A 274 -20.37 -8.42 -7.21
C ILE A 274 -20.22 -7.75 -8.58
N ASN A 275 -20.32 -6.43 -8.65
CA ASN A 275 -20.25 -5.67 -9.90
C ASN A 275 -18.82 -5.26 -10.26
N LEU A 276 -17.80 -5.76 -9.56
CA LEU A 276 -16.42 -5.34 -9.78
C LEU A 276 -15.92 -5.67 -11.19
N VAL A 277 -16.23 -6.87 -11.67
CA VAL A 277 -15.81 -7.34 -13.01
C VAL A 277 -16.38 -6.46 -14.13
N GLU A 278 -17.63 -6.01 -13.99
CA GLU A 278 -18.28 -5.12 -14.98
C GLU A 278 -17.69 -3.70 -14.98
N LYS A 279 -17.02 -3.31 -13.89
CA LYS A 279 -16.37 -2.00 -13.75
C LYS A 279 -14.92 -1.99 -14.21
N MET A 280 -14.34 -3.16 -14.43
CA MET A 280 -12.97 -3.28 -14.93
C MET A 280 -12.94 -3.03 -16.44
N ASP A 281 -11.95 -2.29 -16.89
CA ASP A 281 -11.72 -2.09 -18.32
C ASP A 281 -11.01 -3.30 -18.96
N GLU A 282 -10.95 -3.32 -20.29
CA GLU A 282 -10.32 -4.39 -21.04
C GLU A 282 -8.83 -4.54 -20.70
N GLN A 283 -8.13 -3.45 -20.43
CA GLN A 283 -6.74 -3.48 -20.05
C GLN A 283 -6.55 -4.19 -18.72
N GLU A 284 -7.36 -3.85 -17.72
CA GLU A 284 -7.34 -4.51 -16.41
C GLU A 284 -7.66 -5.98 -16.52
N LEU A 285 -8.74 -6.33 -17.24
CA LEU A 285 -9.14 -7.73 -17.47
C LEU A 285 -8.07 -8.56 -18.17
N SER A 286 -7.30 -7.96 -19.09
CA SER A 286 -6.25 -8.65 -19.84
C SER A 286 -5.11 -9.20 -18.99
N PHE A 287 -4.93 -8.69 -17.77
CA PHE A 287 -3.90 -9.20 -16.85
C PHE A 287 -4.29 -10.52 -16.19
N PHE A 288 -5.57 -10.82 -16.06
CA PHE A 288 -6.03 -12.04 -15.41
C PHE A 288 -5.99 -13.22 -16.37
N LYS A 289 -5.16 -14.21 -16.07
CA LYS A 289 -5.09 -15.47 -16.81
C LYS A 289 -6.07 -16.45 -16.18
N LEU A 290 -7.33 -16.32 -16.52
CA LEU A 290 -8.36 -17.24 -16.06
C LEU A 290 -8.08 -18.64 -16.60
N TYR A 291 -8.11 -19.62 -15.70
CA TYR A 291 -8.06 -21.03 -16.07
C TYR A 291 -9.39 -21.40 -16.74
N GLN A 292 -9.36 -21.83 -17.99
CA GLN A 292 -10.47 -22.58 -18.57
C GLN A 292 -10.15 -24.05 -18.31
N PRO A 293 -10.92 -24.74 -17.47
CA PRO A 293 -10.76 -26.17 -17.35
C PRO A 293 -11.10 -26.78 -18.71
N ASN A 294 -10.16 -27.49 -19.28
CA ASN A 294 -10.45 -28.41 -20.38
C ASN A 294 -11.32 -29.52 -19.80
N PHE A 295 -12.63 -29.44 -20.00
CA PHE A 295 -13.55 -30.54 -19.72
C PHE A 295 -13.43 -31.58 -20.84
#